data_0b6aad3dc144db273e2d16bf039be396
#
_entry.id   0b6aad3dc144db273e2d16bf039be396
#
_cell.length_a   1.000
_cell.length_b   1.000
_cell.length_c   1.000
_cell.angle_alpha   90.00
_cell.angle_beta   90.00
_cell.angle_gamma   90.00
#
_symmetry.space_group_name_H-M   'P 1'
#
loop_
_entity.id
_entity.type
_entity.pdbx_description
1 polymer ?
#
loop_
_entity_poly.entity_id
_entity_poly.type
_entity_poly.pdbx_seq_one_letter_code
_entity_poly.pdbx_strand_id
1 'polypeptide(L)'
;MLTLKLITEQTERVIAGLEKKHFDGARQAIDEVIAVDKARRQAQTELDQNLSNAKKLAAEIGMLMKQGKREEAEEVKAKVAALKETSKELENKKETAEQELTHLLCQIPNIPYDEVPEGTCAECNWVVKSNLKECVLGKDTVGNWDANPVVETAKLPHWELAKKYNLIDFDLGVKISGAGFPVYRGKGPRLQRALIDFFLDEAQKSGYEEIMPPTVVNAASGYGTGQLPDKEGQMYHCEVDDLYLIPTAEVPVTNIYRDVILDEKDLPIKNCAYTQCFRREAGSYGKDVRGLNRLHEFSKIEIVRIDTPEHSAESHKEMLEHVEGLLQKLELPYRILRLCGGDQSFTSAICYDFEVYSEAQQRWLEVSSVSNFDTYQANRLKCRVRRTATGKTELCHTLNGSALALPRIVASILENNQTENGIRVPKVLVPYCGFEFID
;
A
#
# COMPACT_ATOMS: atom_id res chain seq x y z
N MET A 1 -1.74 -10.13 3.62
CA MET A 1 -2.74 -11.21 3.44
C MET A 1 -3.51 -11.45 4.73
N LEU A 2 -4.75 -11.88 4.64
CA LEU A 2 -5.56 -12.24 5.80
C LEU A 2 -4.89 -13.34 6.61
N THR A 3 -5.08 -13.34 7.93
CA THR A 3 -4.57 -14.40 8.78
C THR A 3 -5.51 -15.61 8.75
N LEU A 4 -4.97 -16.84 8.80
CA LEU A 4 -5.78 -18.05 8.90
C LEU A 4 -6.68 -18.05 10.12
N LYS A 5 -6.21 -17.44 11.22
CA LYS A 5 -6.99 -17.27 12.44
C LYS A 5 -8.26 -16.46 12.17
N LEU A 6 -8.14 -15.30 11.52
CA LEU A 6 -9.29 -14.46 11.16
C LEU A 6 -10.28 -15.23 10.26
N ILE A 7 -9.76 -15.90 9.22
CA ILE A 7 -10.57 -16.67 8.28
C ILE A 7 -11.35 -17.79 8.99
N THR A 8 -10.72 -18.53 9.90
CA THR A 8 -11.35 -19.69 10.57
C THR A 8 -12.27 -19.29 11.73
N GLU A 9 -11.93 -18.21 12.47
CA GLU A 9 -12.73 -17.80 13.63
C GLU A 9 -13.90 -16.85 13.24
N GLN A 10 -13.79 -16.14 12.12
CA GLN A 10 -14.75 -15.14 11.66
C GLN A 10 -15.12 -15.32 10.18
N THR A 11 -15.33 -16.56 9.75
CA THR A 11 -15.55 -16.94 8.34
C THR A 11 -16.63 -16.10 7.65
N GLU A 12 -17.81 -15.97 8.25
CA GLU A 12 -18.93 -15.23 7.65
C GLU A 12 -18.64 -13.71 7.56
N ARG A 13 -17.95 -13.13 8.54
CA ARG A 13 -17.50 -11.74 8.48
C ARG A 13 -16.50 -11.52 7.35
N VAL A 14 -15.57 -12.45 7.18
CA VAL A 14 -14.59 -12.38 6.09
C VAL A 14 -15.29 -12.45 4.73
N ILE A 15 -16.22 -13.39 4.56
CA ILE A 15 -17.00 -13.53 3.30
C ILE A 15 -17.77 -12.24 3.02
N ALA A 16 -18.52 -11.71 3.99
CA ALA A 16 -19.26 -10.46 3.82
C ALA A 16 -18.35 -9.27 3.48
N GLY A 17 -17.16 -9.18 4.08
CA GLY A 17 -16.18 -8.15 3.74
C GLY A 17 -15.62 -8.29 2.32
N LEU A 18 -15.41 -9.51 1.84
CA LEU A 18 -14.98 -9.78 0.47
C LEU A 18 -16.09 -9.45 -0.55
N GLU A 19 -17.33 -9.78 -0.23
CA GLU A 19 -18.52 -9.41 -1.04
C GLU A 19 -18.67 -7.89 -1.12
N LYS A 20 -18.44 -7.17 -0.01
CA LYS A 20 -18.41 -5.69 0.03
C LYS A 20 -17.32 -5.09 -0.86
N LYS A 21 -16.20 -5.80 -1.05
CA LYS A 21 -15.13 -5.45 -2.03
C LYS A 21 -15.44 -5.95 -3.45
N HIS A 22 -16.62 -6.51 -3.69
CA HIS A 22 -16.99 -7.11 -4.96
C HIS A 22 -16.01 -8.19 -5.46
N PHE A 23 -15.46 -8.96 -4.51
CA PHE A 23 -14.61 -10.09 -4.83
C PHE A 23 -15.46 -11.30 -5.24
N ASP A 24 -15.39 -11.65 -6.51
CA ASP A 24 -16.16 -12.75 -7.08
C ASP A 24 -15.76 -14.09 -6.45
N GLY A 25 -16.75 -14.92 -6.12
CA GLY A 25 -16.53 -16.24 -5.56
C GLY A 25 -15.98 -16.22 -4.11
N ALA A 26 -16.26 -15.19 -3.32
CA ALA A 26 -15.75 -15.00 -1.97
C ALA A 26 -15.88 -16.25 -1.09
N ARG A 27 -17.10 -16.85 -1.03
CA ARG A 27 -17.33 -18.08 -0.24
C ARG A 27 -16.49 -19.25 -0.73
N GLN A 28 -16.44 -19.48 -2.05
CA GLN A 28 -15.66 -20.58 -2.61
C GLN A 28 -14.17 -20.45 -2.29
N ALA A 29 -13.61 -19.24 -2.44
CA ALA A 29 -12.21 -18.97 -2.15
C ALA A 29 -11.87 -19.22 -0.65
N ILE A 30 -12.75 -18.82 0.25
CA ILE A 30 -12.57 -19.03 1.68
C ILE A 30 -12.71 -20.52 2.06
N ASP A 31 -13.68 -21.23 1.50
CA ASP A 31 -13.86 -22.66 1.73
C ASP A 31 -12.63 -23.44 1.23
N GLU A 32 -12.04 -23.07 0.10
CA GLU A 32 -10.82 -23.67 -0.45
C GLU A 32 -9.62 -23.42 0.47
N VAL A 33 -9.42 -22.19 0.95
CA VAL A 33 -8.37 -21.88 1.95
C VAL A 33 -8.52 -22.73 3.20
N ILE A 34 -9.74 -22.88 3.73
CA ILE A 34 -10.02 -23.68 4.93
C ILE A 34 -9.71 -25.18 4.65
N ALA A 35 -10.07 -25.67 3.47
CA ALA A 35 -9.83 -27.06 3.09
C ALA A 35 -8.32 -27.37 2.98
N VAL A 36 -7.56 -26.49 2.31
CA VAL A 36 -6.09 -26.63 2.16
C VAL A 36 -5.38 -26.51 3.51
N ASP A 37 -5.79 -25.55 4.38
CA ASP A 37 -5.21 -25.47 5.72
C ASP A 37 -5.51 -26.71 6.58
N LYS A 38 -6.70 -27.28 6.46
CA LYS A 38 -7.05 -28.54 7.12
C LYS A 38 -6.14 -29.69 6.65
N ALA A 39 -5.91 -29.82 5.34
CA ALA A 39 -5.02 -30.82 4.77
C ALA A 39 -3.56 -30.62 5.25
N ARG A 40 -3.08 -29.38 5.26
CA ARG A 40 -1.76 -29.01 5.80
C ARG A 40 -1.61 -29.42 7.27
N ARG A 41 -2.58 -29.07 8.13
CA ARG A 41 -2.58 -29.42 9.56
C ARG A 41 -2.61 -30.93 9.76
N GLN A 42 -3.37 -31.64 8.95
CA GLN A 42 -3.42 -33.12 9.00
C GLN A 42 -2.05 -33.70 8.65
N ALA A 43 -1.45 -33.29 7.53
CA ALA A 43 -0.12 -33.73 7.13
C ALA A 43 0.94 -33.44 8.21
N GLN A 44 0.89 -32.26 8.86
CA GLN A 44 1.79 -31.93 9.98
C GLN A 44 1.59 -32.87 11.16
N THR A 45 0.34 -33.16 11.56
CA THR A 45 0.03 -34.03 12.69
C THR A 45 0.50 -35.46 12.41
N GLU A 46 0.28 -35.98 11.21
CA GLU A 46 0.73 -37.32 10.79
C GLU A 46 2.26 -37.40 10.74
N LEU A 47 2.93 -36.33 10.25
CA LEU A 47 4.39 -36.23 10.25
C LEU A 47 4.97 -36.28 11.68
N ASP A 48 4.43 -35.44 12.58
CA ASP A 48 4.89 -35.39 13.98
C ASP A 48 4.72 -36.74 14.67
N GLN A 49 3.59 -37.42 14.45
CA GLN A 49 3.33 -38.77 14.97
C GLN A 49 4.32 -39.78 14.41
N ASN A 50 4.59 -39.72 13.09
CA ASN A 50 5.49 -40.62 12.39
C ASN A 50 6.94 -40.45 12.88
N LEU A 51 7.41 -39.23 13.02
CA LEU A 51 8.72 -38.90 13.57
C LEU A 51 8.88 -39.36 15.03
N SER A 52 7.82 -39.18 15.85
CA SER A 52 7.81 -39.66 17.23
C SER A 52 7.94 -41.20 17.30
N ASN A 53 7.20 -41.92 16.44
CA ASN A 53 7.25 -43.37 16.36
C ASN A 53 8.63 -43.85 15.87
N ALA A 54 9.19 -43.23 14.85
CA ALA A 54 10.53 -43.53 14.34
C ALA A 54 11.60 -43.34 15.43
N LYS A 55 11.49 -42.29 16.25
CA LYS A 55 12.40 -42.06 17.39
C LYS A 55 12.30 -43.16 18.46
N LYS A 56 11.08 -43.59 18.79
CA LYS A 56 10.86 -44.70 19.76
C LYS A 56 11.47 -46.02 19.27
N LEU A 57 11.20 -46.40 18.02
CA LEU A 57 11.74 -47.62 17.42
C LEU A 57 13.26 -47.54 17.25
N ALA A 58 13.84 -46.39 16.95
CA ALA A 58 15.29 -46.23 16.92
C ALA A 58 15.95 -46.49 18.30
N ALA A 59 15.31 -46.06 19.39
CA ALA A 59 15.78 -46.38 20.74
C ALA A 59 15.67 -47.88 21.06
N GLU A 60 14.61 -48.55 20.58
CA GLU A 60 14.39 -49.97 20.74
C GLU A 60 15.49 -50.83 20.05
N ILE A 61 15.91 -50.42 18.84
CA ILE A 61 17.05 -51.07 18.15
C ILE A 61 18.29 -51.11 19.05
N GLY A 62 18.60 -49.96 19.73
CA GLY A 62 19.73 -49.90 20.64
C GLY A 62 19.64 -50.86 21.82
N MET A 63 18.44 -51.08 22.34
CA MET A 63 18.19 -52.05 23.43
C MET A 63 18.31 -53.51 22.94
N LEU A 64 17.70 -53.84 21.79
CA LEU A 64 17.74 -55.17 21.20
C LEU A 64 19.18 -55.59 20.84
N MET A 65 19.96 -54.65 20.29
CA MET A 65 21.39 -54.91 19.99
C MET A 65 22.20 -55.19 21.26
N LYS A 66 21.95 -54.48 22.36
CA LYS A 66 22.60 -54.73 23.65
C LYS A 66 22.20 -56.10 24.25
N GLN A 67 20.99 -56.58 23.95
CA GLN A 67 20.49 -57.91 24.39
C GLN A 67 20.92 -59.06 23.47
N GLY A 68 21.65 -58.81 22.39
CA GLY A 68 22.08 -59.78 21.41
C GLY A 68 21.02 -60.30 20.44
N LYS A 69 19.83 -59.67 20.42
CA LYS A 69 18.66 -59.98 19.59
C LYS A 69 18.75 -59.36 18.21
N ARG A 70 19.68 -59.85 17.39
CA ARG A 70 20.00 -59.22 16.08
C ARG A 70 18.87 -59.31 15.06
N GLU A 71 18.14 -60.42 14.98
CA GLU A 71 17.03 -60.61 14.03
C GLU A 71 15.88 -59.63 14.35
N GLU A 72 15.47 -59.56 15.62
CA GLU A 72 14.45 -58.53 16.04
C GLU A 72 14.91 -57.11 15.78
N ALA A 73 16.19 -56.80 15.96
CA ALA A 73 16.74 -55.49 15.66
C ALA A 73 16.70 -55.16 14.16
N GLU A 74 16.92 -56.13 13.25
CA GLU A 74 16.79 -55.92 11.79
C GLU A 74 15.33 -55.70 11.37
N GLU A 75 14.36 -56.38 11.95
CA GLU A 75 12.95 -56.13 11.71
C GLU A 75 12.54 -54.68 12.12
N VAL A 76 13.02 -54.25 13.29
CA VAL A 76 12.75 -52.89 13.76
C VAL A 76 13.46 -51.85 12.88
N LYS A 77 14.67 -52.11 12.38
CA LYS A 77 15.35 -51.25 11.40
C LYS A 77 14.55 -51.11 10.11
N ALA A 78 13.98 -52.20 9.59
CA ALA A 78 13.12 -52.14 8.41
C ALA A 78 11.88 -51.26 8.63
N LYS A 79 11.25 -51.37 9.82
CA LYS A 79 10.13 -50.49 10.19
C LYS A 79 10.55 -48.99 10.28
N VAL A 80 11.70 -48.70 10.85
CA VAL A 80 12.24 -47.32 10.90
C VAL A 80 12.53 -46.81 9.50
N ALA A 81 13.03 -47.63 8.57
CA ALA A 81 13.26 -47.25 7.20
C ALA A 81 11.94 -46.90 6.46
N ALA A 82 10.89 -47.73 6.66
CA ALA A 82 9.56 -47.43 6.10
C ALA A 82 8.97 -46.13 6.66
N LEU A 83 9.10 -45.87 7.97
CA LEU A 83 8.63 -44.63 8.59
C LEU A 83 9.40 -43.42 8.07
N LYS A 84 10.68 -43.52 7.75
CA LYS A 84 11.45 -42.43 7.15
C LYS A 84 10.95 -42.08 5.74
N GLU A 85 10.62 -43.08 4.93
CA GLU A 85 10.04 -42.83 3.59
C GLU A 85 8.67 -42.16 3.70
N THR A 86 7.81 -42.66 4.59
CA THR A 86 6.51 -42.01 4.88
C THR A 86 6.67 -40.57 5.40
N SER A 87 7.70 -40.31 6.25
CA SER A 87 7.98 -38.93 6.70
C SER A 87 8.28 -38.01 5.54
N LYS A 88 9.08 -38.43 4.58
CA LYS A 88 9.44 -37.66 3.39
C LYS A 88 8.22 -37.35 2.51
N GLU A 89 7.33 -38.35 2.34
CA GLU A 89 6.07 -38.12 1.61
C GLU A 89 5.17 -37.11 2.32
N LEU A 90 5.08 -37.19 3.66
CA LEU A 90 4.29 -36.23 4.47
C LEU A 90 4.90 -34.82 4.47
N GLU A 91 6.23 -34.70 4.51
CA GLU A 91 6.94 -33.43 4.35
C GLU A 91 6.59 -32.76 2.99
N ASN A 92 6.67 -33.55 1.90
CA ASN A 92 6.32 -33.07 0.57
C ASN A 92 4.84 -32.64 0.48
N LYS A 93 3.91 -33.44 1.05
CA LYS A 93 2.48 -33.08 1.11
C LYS A 93 2.24 -31.77 1.86
N LYS A 94 2.91 -31.60 3.00
CA LYS A 94 2.84 -30.41 3.81
C LYS A 94 3.37 -29.21 3.03
N GLU A 95 4.55 -29.31 2.42
CA GLU A 95 5.17 -28.23 1.65
C GLU A 95 4.30 -27.82 0.45
N THR A 96 3.74 -28.78 -0.28
CA THR A 96 2.81 -28.52 -1.38
C THR A 96 1.57 -27.75 -0.87
N ALA A 97 0.98 -28.18 0.24
CA ALA A 97 -0.16 -27.49 0.84
C ALA A 97 0.18 -26.08 1.36
N GLU A 98 1.40 -25.85 1.87
CA GLU A 98 1.87 -24.52 2.29
C GLU A 98 2.05 -23.58 1.10
N GLN A 99 2.57 -24.06 -0.03
CA GLN A 99 2.71 -23.29 -1.26
C GLN A 99 1.34 -22.94 -1.84
N GLU A 100 0.43 -23.90 -1.93
CA GLU A 100 -0.94 -23.70 -2.40
C GLU A 100 -1.71 -22.72 -1.50
N LEU A 101 -1.61 -22.87 -0.19
CA LEU A 101 -2.22 -21.95 0.77
C LEU A 101 -1.71 -20.51 0.61
N THR A 102 -0.40 -20.35 0.42
CA THR A 102 0.20 -19.04 0.17
C THR A 102 -0.32 -18.45 -1.13
N HIS A 103 -0.41 -19.25 -2.18
CA HIS A 103 -0.96 -18.82 -3.47
C HIS A 103 -2.42 -18.33 -3.33
N LEU A 104 -3.28 -19.13 -2.71
CA LEU A 104 -4.69 -18.80 -2.48
C LEU A 104 -4.85 -17.50 -1.66
N LEU A 105 -4.12 -17.40 -0.54
CA LEU A 105 -4.17 -16.20 0.31
C LEU A 105 -3.70 -14.93 -0.40
N CYS A 106 -2.79 -15.04 -1.37
CA CYS A 106 -2.35 -13.91 -2.19
C CYS A 106 -3.42 -13.42 -3.18
N GLN A 107 -4.41 -14.26 -3.51
CA GLN A 107 -5.52 -13.89 -4.40
C GLN A 107 -6.67 -13.19 -3.66
N ILE A 108 -6.69 -13.25 -2.34
CA ILE A 108 -7.78 -12.73 -1.51
C ILE A 108 -7.43 -11.31 -1.03
N PRO A 109 -8.27 -10.29 -1.29
CA PRO A 109 -8.05 -8.94 -0.81
C PRO A 109 -8.21 -8.82 0.70
N ASN A 110 -7.82 -7.68 1.25
CA ASN A 110 -8.15 -7.33 2.63
C ASN A 110 -9.66 -7.05 2.77
N ILE A 111 -10.22 -7.25 3.95
CA ILE A 111 -11.62 -6.94 4.23
C ILE A 111 -11.79 -5.48 4.67
N PRO A 112 -12.81 -4.76 4.19
CA PRO A 112 -13.04 -3.38 4.59
C PRO A 112 -13.65 -3.29 5.98
N TYR A 113 -13.48 -2.13 6.62
CA TYR A 113 -14.18 -1.78 7.84
C TYR A 113 -15.69 -1.66 7.60
N ASP A 114 -16.48 -1.80 8.68
CA ASP A 114 -17.95 -1.71 8.60
C ASP A 114 -18.42 -0.34 8.10
N GLU A 115 -17.68 0.73 8.42
CA GLU A 115 -17.96 2.11 8.03
C GLU A 115 -17.59 2.47 6.57
N VAL A 116 -16.95 1.57 5.84
CA VAL A 116 -16.64 1.75 4.42
C VAL A 116 -17.96 1.72 3.62
N PRO A 117 -18.21 2.70 2.72
CA PRO A 117 -19.41 2.71 1.91
C PRO A 117 -19.55 1.49 1.00
N GLU A 118 -20.78 1.08 0.75
CA GLU A 118 -21.09 0.13 -0.33
C GLU A 118 -20.92 0.82 -1.69
N GLY A 119 -20.47 0.09 -2.69
CA GLY A 119 -20.30 0.63 -4.05
C GLY A 119 -19.24 -0.10 -4.84
N THR A 120 -19.33 0.03 -6.17
CA THR A 120 -18.49 -0.69 -7.15
C THR A 120 -17.46 0.19 -7.83
N CYS A 121 -17.56 1.52 -7.70
CA CYS A 121 -16.78 2.48 -8.49
C CYS A 121 -16.64 3.83 -7.75
N ALA A 122 -15.81 4.72 -8.29
CA ALA A 122 -15.48 6.01 -7.70
C ALA A 122 -16.70 6.90 -7.42
N GLU A 123 -17.77 6.80 -8.21
CA GLU A 123 -19.02 7.55 -8.02
C GLU A 123 -19.75 7.18 -6.73
N CYS A 124 -19.42 6.03 -6.14
CA CYS A 124 -19.98 5.56 -4.87
C CYS A 124 -19.20 6.03 -3.63
N ASN A 125 -18.10 6.74 -3.82
CA ASN A 125 -17.30 7.27 -2.74
C ASN A 125 -18.05 8.38 -2.00
N TRP A 126 -17.80 8.48 -0.69
CA TRP A 126 -18.43 9.52 0.13
C TRP A 126 -17.53 10.72 0.31
N VAL A 127 -18.00 11.92 -0.04
CA VAL A 127 -17.33 13.17 0.35
C VAL A 127 -17.54 13.38 1.84
N VAL A 128 -16.47 13.29 2.62
CA VAL A 128 -16.54 13.43 4.09
C VAL A 128 -16.13 14.81 4.57
N LYS A 129 -15.37 15.56 3.75
CA LYS A 129 -14.94 16.92 4.07
C LYS A 129 -14.58 17.70 2.80
N SER A 130 -14.76 19.04 2.85
CA SER A 130 -14.29 19.96 1.82
C SER A 130 -14.05 21.33 2.45
N ASN A 131 -13.05 22.09 1.96
CA ASN A 131 -12.86 23.49 2.35
C ASN A 131 -13.75 24.47 1.58
N LEU A 132 -14.56 23.98 0.62
CA LEU A 132 -15.50 24.80 -0.16
C LEU A 132 -16.88 24.90 0.52
N LYS A 133 -17.20 24.01 1.44
CA LYS A 133 -18.44 23.99 2.23
C LYS A 133 -18.16 23.39 3.60
N GLU A 134 -18.85 23.91 4.62
CA GLU A 134 -18.89 23.24 5.92
C GLU A 134 -19.54 21.87 5.75
N CYS A 135 -18.75 20.83 5.91
CA CYS A 135 -19.16 19.43 5.90
C CYS A 135 -19.06 18.90 7.32
N VAL A 136 -20.19 18.52 7.89
CA VAL A 136 -20.19 17.79 9.16
C VAL A 136 -19.93 16.32 8.83
N LEU A 137 -18.87 15.73 9.38
CA LEU A 137 -18.60 14.29 9.36
C LEU A 137 -19.79 13.56 9.97
N GLY A 138 -20.68 12.99 9.17
CA GLY A 138 -21.85 12.25 9.61
C GLY A 138 -22.30 11.22 8.61
N LYS A 139 -22.95 10.17 9.11
CA LYS A 139 -23.48 9.04 8.34
C LYS A 139 -24.46 9.41 7.21
N ASP A 140 -24.93 10.65 7.15
CA ASP A 140 -26.02 11.10 6.28
C ASP A 140 -25.54 11.94 5.08
N THR A 141 -24.24 12.19 4.95
CA THR A 141 -23.68 12.86 3.77
C THR A 141 -23.31 11.82 2.70
N VAL A 142 -24.28 10.98 2.35
CA VAL A 142 -24.22 10.10 1.20
C VAL A 142 -24.51 10.93 -0.04
N GLY A 143 -23.63 10.91 -0.99
CA GLY A 143 -23.98 11.33 -2.34
C GLY A 143 -23.02 12.34 -2.95
N ASN A 144 -23.02 12.30 -4.24
CA ASN A 144 -22.42 13.25 -5.16
C ASN A 144 -22.55 14.68 -4.62
N TRP A 145 -21.48 15.15 -4.05
CA TRP A 145 -21.34 16.55 -3.75
C TRP A 145 -20.92 17.26 -5.04
N ASP A 146 -21.91 17.69 -5.82
CA ASP A 146 -21.74 18.54 -7.01
C ASP A 146 -21.34 19.98 -6.67
N ALA A 147 -20.73 20.21 -5.50
CA ALA A 147 -20.17 21.50 -5.17
C ALA A 147 -18.83 21.70 -5.91
N ASN A 148 -18.91 21.82 -7.22
CA ASN A 148 -17.81 22.33 -7.99
C ASN A 148 -17.69 23.82 -7.73
N PRO A 149 -16.47 24.35 -7.53
CA PRO A 149 -16.25 25.79 -7.46
C PRO A 149 -16.78 26.49 -8.70
N VAL A 150 -17.40 27.65 -8.51
CA VAL A 150 -17.78 28.51 -9.66
C VAL A 150 -16.51 29.11 -10.21
N VAL A 151 -16.17 28.80 -11.45
CA VAL A 151 -15.05 29.41 -12.18
C VAL A 151 -15.58 30.58 -12.96
N GLU A 152 -15.33 31.80 -12.47
CA GLU A 152 -15.80 33.07 -13.08
C GLU A 152 -15.10 33.40 -14.39
N THR A 153 -13.85 32.98 -14.57
CA THR A 153 -13.04 33.24 -15.75
C THR A 153 -12.40 31.95 -16.27
N ALA A 154 -12.37 31.79 -17.60
CA ALA A 154 -11.71 30.66 -18.22
C ALA A 154 -10.21 30.62 -17.85
N LYS A 155 -9.77 29.55 -17.21
CA LYS A 155 -8.37 29.29 -16.87
C LYS A 155 -7.70 28.48 -17.98
N LEU A 156 -6.41 28.73 -18.18
CA LEU A 156 -5.59 27.88 -19.05
C LEU A 156 -5.18 26.60 -18.31
N PRO A 157 -5.21 25.45 -18.98
CA PRO A 157 -4.76 24.19 -18.37
C PRO A 157 -3.23 24.18 -18.21
N HIS A 158 -2.75 23.41 -17.25
CA HIS A 158 -1.33 23.37 -16.86
C HIS A 158 -0.37 23.04 -18.02
N TRP A 159 -0.77 22.24 -19.00
CA TRP A 159 0.07 21.94 -20.17
C TRP A 159 0.28 23.14 -21.10
N GLU A 160 -0.68 24.07 -21.17
CA GLU A 160 -0.52 25.34 -21.91
C GLU A 160 0.32 26.33 -21.12
N LEU A 161 0.10 26.41 -19.80
CA LEU A 161 0.90 27.24 -18.89
C LEU A 161 2.35 26.77 -18.83
N ALA A 162 2.58 25.44 -18.78
CA ALA A 162 3.92 24.84 -18.83
C ALA A 162 4.69 25.26 -20.08
N LYS A 163 4.02 25.31 -21.23
CA LYS A 163 4.60 25.79 -22.48
C LYS A 163 4.80 27.31 -22.47
N LYS A 164 3.78 28.07 -22.07
CA LYS A 164 3.80 29.55 -22.03
C LYS A 164 4.97 30.08 -21.19
N TYR A 165 5.19 29.51 -20.03
CA TYR A 165 6.23 29.93 -19.08
C TYR A 165 7.50 29.05 -19.12
N ASN A 166 7.63 28.16 -20.10
CA ASN A 166 8.78 27.26 -20.26
C ASN A 166 9.14 26.48 -18.97
N LEU A 167 8.12 25.88 -18.34
CA LEU A 167 8.26 25.17 -17.06
C LEU A 167 8.46 23.68 -17.24
N ILE A 168 7.79 23.08 -18.24
CA ILE A 168 7.80 21.66 -18.54
C ILE A 168 7.75 21.47 -20.05
N ASP A 169 8.60 20.62 -20.55
CA ASP A 169 8.68 20.26 -21.96
C ASP A 169 8.29 18.79 -22.14
N PHE A 170 7.04 18.56 -22.54
CA PHE A 170 6.50 17.22 -22.75
C PHE A 170 7.06 16.57 -24.04
N ASP A 171 7.29 17.38 -25.08
CA ASP A 171 7.80 16.88 -26.38
C ASP A 171 9.24 16.38 -26.23
N LEU A 172 10.05 17.08 -25.43
CA LEU A 172 11.39 16.64 -25.09
C LEU A 172 11.39 15.33 -24.29
N GLY A 173 10.43 15.17 -23.38
CA GLY A 173 10.23 13.92 -22.64
C GLY A 173 9.88 12.75 -23.56
N VAL A 174 8.98 12.98 -24.51
CA VAL A 174 8.65 11.98 -25.55
C VAL A 174 9.89 11.59 -26.35
N LYS A 175 10.74 12.55 -26.69
CA LYS A 175 12.00 12.29 -27.44
C LYS A 175 12.99 11.44 -26.64
N ILE A 176 13.07 11.62 -25.32
CA ILE A 176 14.06 10.95 -24.46
C ILE A 176 13.60 9.56 -24.06
N SER A 177 12.35 9.42 -23.61
CA SER A 177 11.85 8.19 -22.96
C SER A 177 10.49 7.72 -23.49
N GLY A 178 9.66 8.63 -24.01
CA GLY A 178 8.30 8.34 -24.44
C GLY A 178 7.27 9.23 -23.77
N ALA A 179 5.99 9.03 -24.09
CA ALA A 179 4.89 9.75 -23.45
C ALA A 179 4.86 9.44 -21.92
N GLY A 180 4.45 10.43 -21.13
CA GLY A 180 4.36 10.25 -19.68
C GLY A 180 5.67 10.46 -18.90
N PHE A 181 6.72 10.96 -19.54
CA PHE A 181 8.01 11.33 -18.92
C PHE A 181 8.29 12.83 -19.17
N PRO A 182 7.82 13.74 -18.31
CA PRO A 182 7.98 15.18 -18.52
C PRO A 182 9.41 15.65 -18.21
N VAL A 183 9.89 16.65 -18.96
CA VAL A 183 11.16 17.33 -18.67
C VAL A 183 10.87 18.69 -18.07
N TYR A 184 11.19 18.87 -16.79
CA TYR A 184 11.05 20.15 -16.13
C TYR A 184 12.15 21.13 -16.53
N ARG A 185 11.80 22.42 -16.76
CA ARG A 185 12.72 23.47 -17.21
C ARG A 185 12.48 24.80 -16.48
N GLY A 186 13.40 25.72 -16.59
CA GLY A 186 13.25 27.09 -16.06
C GLY A 186 12.91 27.13 -14.56
N LYS A 187 11.83 27.79 -14.22
CA LYS A 187 11.29 27.86 -12.85
C LYS A 187 10.62 26.55 -12.39
N GLY A 188 10.27 25.64 -13.30
CA GLY A 188 9.60 24.37 -13.01
C GLY A 188 10.35 23.47 -12.04
N PRO A 189 11.63 23.12 -12.28
CA PRO A 189 12.41 22.31 -11.32
C PRO A 189 12.58 22.98 -9.96
N ARG A 190 12.61 24.31 -9.91
CA ARG A 190 12.72 25.04 -8.64
C ARG A 190 11.43 24.93 -7.83
N LEU A 191 10.26 25.08 -8.50
CA LEU A 191 8.97 24.85 -7.85
C LEU A 191 8.84 23.40 -7.34
N GLN A 192 9.27 22.43 -8.13
CA GLN A 192 9.24 21.01 -7.72
C GLN A 192 10.08 20.75 -6.47
N ARG A 193 11.33 21.24 -6.43
CA ARG A 193 12.18 21.09 -5.23
C ARG A 193 11.62 21.85 -4.03
N ALA A 194 11.05 23.04 -4.24
CA ALA A 194 10.41 23.80 -3.18
C ALA A 194 9.23 23.04 -2.53
N LEU A 195 8.45 22.30 -3.32
CA LEU A 195 7.39 21.42 -2.80
C LEU A 195 7.98 20.24 -2.04
N ILE A 196 9.05 19.61 -2.55
CA ILE A 196 9.73 18.50 -1.88
C ILE A 196 10.22 18.94 -0.50
N ASP A 197 11.01 20.02 -0.45
CA ASP A 197 11.58 20.55 0.79
C ASP A 197 10.47 20.94 1.79
N PHE A 198 9.43 21.64 1.32
CA PHE A 198 8.30 22.03 2.14
C PHE A 198 7.55 20.82 2.75
N PHE A 199 7.24 19.81 1.96
CA PHE A 199 6.52 18.64 2.45
C PHE A 199 7.33 17.80 3.42
N LEU A 200 8.64 17.64 3.18
CA LEU A 200 9.54 16.95 4.11
C LEU A 200 9.69 17.72 5.43
N ASP A 201 9.86 19.05 5.37
CA ASP A 201 9.92 19.89 6.58
C ASP A 201 8.63 19.78 7.42
N GLU A 202 7.47 19.75 6.78
CA GLU A 202 6.18 19.60 7.48
C GLU A 202 6.01 18.19 8.06
N ALA A 203 6.48 17.15 7.36
CA ALA A 203 6.49 15.80 7.88
C ALA A 203 7.41 15.69 9.12
N GLN A 204 8.62 16.25 9.07
CA GLN A 204 9.54 16.27 10.21
C GLN A 204 8.95 17.03 11.41
N LYS A 205 8.31 18.18 11.20
CA LYS A 205 7.58 18.91 12.26
C LYS A 205 6.46 18.08 12.90
N SER A 206 5.88 17.14 12.15
CA SER A 206 4.86 16.21 12.63
C SER A 206 5.46 14.93 13.25
N GLY A 207 6.79 14.90 13.43
CA GLY A 207 7.51 13.81 14.09
C GLY A 207 7.81 12.61 13.20
N TYR A 208 7.79 12.77 11.87
CA TYR A 208 8.24 11.73 10.95
C TYR A 208 9.76 11.79 10.80
N GLU A 209 10.40 10.62 10.84
CA GLU A 209 11.80 10.43 10.46
C GLU A 209 11.91 10.33 8.95
N GLU A 210 12.79 11.15 8.36
CA GLU A 210 13.04 11.09 6.92
C GLU A 210 13.94 9.92 6.56
N ILE A 211 13.51 9.12 5.58
CA ILE A 211 14.22 7.97 5.05
C ILE A 211 14.49 8.22 3.56
N MET A 212 15.71 7.94 3.12
CA MET A 212 16.07 7.93 1.70
C MET A 212 16.32 6.48 1.23
N PRO A 213 15.26 5.77 0.77
CA PRO A 213 15.36 4.38 0.39
C PRO A 213 15.82 4.23 -1.08
N PRO A 214 16.27 3.01 -1.49
CA PRO A 214 16.49 2.71 -2.89
C PRO A 214 15.17 2.74 -3.69
N THR A 215 15.25 3.13 -4.97
CA THR A 215 14.11 3.17 -5.90
C THR A 215 13.93 1.87 -6.68
N VAL A 216 14.80 0.90 -6.49
CA VAL A 216 14.68 -0.48 -6.98
C VAL A 216 14.62 -1.45 -5.82
N VAL A 217 13.76 -2.47 -5.93
CA VAL A 217 13.49 -3.43 -4.86
C VAL A 217 13.45 -4.85 -5.40
N ASN A 218 13.71 -5.84 -4.55
CA ASN A 218 13.55 -7.25 -4.89
C ASN A 218 12.08 -7.70 -4.80
N ALA A 219 11.77 -8.88 -5.35
CA ALA A 219 10.43 -9.45 -5.35
C ALA A 219 9.83 -9.60 -3.93
N ALA A 220 10.66 -9.94 -2.93
CA ALA A 220 10.21 -10.08 -1.55
C ALA A 220 9.68 -8.76 -0.97
N SER A 221 10.23 -7.62 -1.38
CA SER A 221 9.74 -6.31 -0.98
C SER A 221 8.41 -5.96 -1.64
N GLY A 222 8.26 -6.23 -2.94
CA GLY A 222 6.97 -6.08 -3.64
C GLY A 222 5.87 -6.99 -3.05
N TYR A 223 6.23 -8.21 -2.65
CA TYR A 223 5.33 -9.13 -1.97
C TYR A 223 4.90 -8.61 -0.59
N GLY A 224 5.83 -8.06 0.16
CA GLY A 224 5.58 -7.60 1.54
C GLY A 224 4.46 -6.57 1.65
N THR A 225 4.39 -5.62 0.73
CA THR A 225 3.37 -4.55 0.70
C THR A 225 2.19 -4.86 -0.22
N GLY A 226 2.27 -5.92 -1.02
CA GLY A 226 1.13 -6.42 -1.82
C GLY A 226 1.10 -5.96 -3.26
N GLN A 227 2.15 -5.30 -3.77
CA GLN A 227 2.32 -5.01 -5.19
C GLN A 227 2.61 -6.26 -6.02
N LEU A 228 3.20 -7.28 -5.41
CA LEU A 228 3.36 -8.59 -6.03
C LEU A 228 2.46 -9.64 -5.36
N PRO A 229 1.92 -10.61 -6.13
CA PRO A 229 1.94 -10.69 -7.60
C PRO A 229 1.25 -9.50 -8.26
N ASP A 230 1.88 -8.92 -9.30
CA ASP A 230 1.38 -7.75 -10.03
C ASP A 230 0.21 -8.14 -10.95
N LYS A 231 -1.01 -8.03 -10.43
CA LYS A 231 -2.24 -8.40 -11.15
C LYS A 231 -2.62 -7.41 -12.24
N GLU A 232 -2.19 -6.15 -12.10
CA GLU A 232 -2.54 -5.05 -12.98
C GLU A 232 -1.44 -4.69 -13.99
N GLY A 233 -0.26 -5.32 -13.88
CA GLY A 233 0.87 -5.06 -14.75
C GLY A 233 1.46 -3.65 -14.56
N GLN A 234 1.42 -3.11 -13.36
CA GLN A 234 1.83 -1.73 -13.05
C GLN A 234 3.33 -1.56 -12.79
N MET A 235 4.02 -2.62 -12.36
CA MET A 235 5.44 -2.51 -12.01
C MET A 235 6.36 -2.65 -13.22
N TYR A 236 7.37 -1.80 -13.31
CA TYR A 236 8.51 -2.02 -14.19
C TYR A 236 9.43 -3.09 -13.60
N HIS A 237 9.77 -4.10 -14.38
CA HIS A 237 10.64 -5.19 -13.98
C HIS A 237 11.94 -5.18 -14.78
N CYS A 238 13.07 -5.18 -14.09
CA CYS A 238 14.41 -5.34 -14.64
C CYS A 238 14.74 -6.84 -14.66
N GLU A 239 14.45 -7.52 -15.77
CA GLU A 239 14.48 -8.98 -15.87
C GLU A 239 15.85 -9.59 -15.59
N VAL A 240 16.95 -8.93 -16.00
CA VAL A 240 18.32 -9.44 -15.84
C VAL A 240 18.73 -9.54 -14.37
N ASP A 241 18.34 -8.54 -13.58
CA ASP A 241 18.73 -8.43 -12.17
C ASP A 241 17.63 -8.91 -11.21
N ASP A 242 16.45 -9.25 -11.73
CA ASP A 242 15.24 -9.58 -10.98
C ASP A 242 14.89 -8.50 -9.94
N LEU A 243 14.93 -7.24 -10.38
CA LEU A 243 14.61 -6.07 -9.58
C LEU A 243 13.41 -5.33 -10.17
N TYR A 244 12.67 -4.64 -9.32
CA TYR A 244 11.49 -3.87 -9.68
C TYR A 244 11.69 -2.41 -9.34
N LEU A 245 11.32 -1.49 -10.26
CA LEU A 245 11.23 -0.08 -9.93
C LEU A 245 10.00 0.15 -9.05
N ILE A 246 10.17 0.96 -8.00
CA ILE A 246 9.09 1.19 -7.03
C ILE A 246 7.96 2.04 -7.61
N PRO A 247 6.68 1.66 -7.40
CA PRO A 247 5.53 2.49 -7.76
C PRO A 247 5.19 3.53 -6.68
N THR A 248 5.82 3.42 -5.51
CA THR A 248 5.63 4.24 -4.30
C THR A 248 6.75 3.96 -3.30
N ALA A 249 7.13 4.96 -2.50
CA ALA A 249 8.07 4.77 -1.40
C ALA A 249 7.52 3.87 -0.27
N GLU A 250 6.21 3.64 -0.23
CA GLU A 250 5.60 2.62 0.64
C GLU A 250 6.37 1.30 0.61
N VAL A 251 6.72 0.83 -0.60
CA VAL A 251 7.37 -0.48 -0.77
C VAL A 251 8.70 -0.57 -0.02
N PRO A 252 9.71 0.25 -0.30
CA PRO A 252 10.97 0.14 0.41
C PRO A 252 10.87 0.54 1.89
N VAL A 253 10.12 1.59 2.24
CA VAL A 253 10.04 2.08 3.62
C VAL A 253 9.36 1.08 4.54
N THR A 254 8.22 0.51 4.14
CA THR A 254 7.53 -0.51 4.95
C THR A 254 8.36 -1.79 5.08
N ASN A 255 9.15 -2.13 4.05
CA ASN A 255 10.01 -3.32 4.07
C ASN A 255 11.26 -3.19 4.98
N ILE A 256 11.59 -2.01 5.49
CA ILE A 256 12.60 -1.84 6.57
C ILE A 256 12.22 -2.73 7.76
N TYR A 257 10.92 -2.92 7.99
CA TYR A 257 10.37 -3.66 9.11
C TYR A 257 9.97 -5.11 8.75
N ARG A 258 10.42 -5.63 7.60
CA ARG A 258 10.21 -7.02 7.22
C ARG A 258 11.03 -7.97 8.11
N ASP A 259 10.38 -9.03 8.61
CA ASP A 259 10.93 -10.02 9.55
C ASP A 259 11.40 -9.42 10.88
N VAL A 260 10.84 -8.27 11.30
CA VAL A 260 11.19 -7.55 12.53
C VAL A 260 10.14 -7.78 13.62
N ILE A 261 10.62 -7.91 14.86
CA ILE A 261 9.79 -7.83 16.06
C ILE A 261 10.14 -6.51 16.78
N LEU A 262 9.21 -5.57 16.75
CA LEU A 262 9.33 -4.26 17.37
C LEU A 262 9.00 -4.34 18.87
N ASP A 263 9.60 -3.48 19.67
CA ASP A 263 9.18 -3.29 21.05
C ASP A 263 7.98 -2.31 21.09
N GLU A 264 6.95 -2.62 21.87
CA GLU A 264 5.73 -1.81 21.99
C GLU A 264 6.02 -0.34 22.36
N LYS A 265 7.04 -0.08 23.17
CA LYS A 265 7.44 1.26 23.58
C LYS A 265 7.98 2.14 22.44
N ASP A 266 8.40 1.54 21.32
CA ASP A 266 8.97 2.23 20.17
C ASP A 266 7.89 2.60 19.13
N LEU A 267 6.62 2.26 19.40
CA LEU A 267 5.47 2.57 18.55
C LEU A 267 4.76 3.87 19.01
N PRO A 268 4.16 4.63 18.10
CA PRO A 268 4.12 4.40 16.65
C PRO A 268 5.43 4.76 15.96
N ILE A 269 5.85 3.95 14.98
CA ILE A 269 6.90 4.34 14.05
C ILE A 269 6.30 5.28 13.01
N LYS A 270 7.00 6.37 12.70
CA LYS A 270 6.59 7.39 11.73
C LYS A 270 7.76 7.67 10.79
N ASN A 271 7.65 7.25 9.54
CA ASN A 271 8.65 7.53 8.52
C ASN A 271 8.07 8.33 7.37
N CYS A 272 8.88 9.21 6.76
CA CYS A 272 8.58 9.86 5.50
C CYS A 272 9.72 9.67 4.50
N ALA A 273 9.39 9.66 3.21
CA ALA A 273 10.38 9.50 2.16
C ALA A 273 9.98 10.26 0.89
N TYR A 274 10.95 10.96 0.31
CA TYR A 274 10.86 11.44 -1.07
C TYR A 274 11.46 10.39 -2.00
N THR A 275 10.71 10.01 -3.05
CA THR A 275 11.23 9.15 -4.12
C THR A 275 10.66 9.53 -5.48
N GLN A 276 11.39 9.18 -6.54
CA GLN A 276 10.77 8.93 -7.83
C GLN A 276 9.95 7.64 -7.75
N CYS A 277 8.78 7.66 -8.36
CA CYS A 277 7.86 6.54 -8.44
C CYS A 277 7.65 6.18 -9.90
N PHE A 278 7.54 4.90 -10.20
CA PHE A 278 7.45 4.40 -11.58
C PHE A 278 6.22 3.51 -11.72
N ARG A 279 5.33 3.87 -12.68
CA ARG A 279 4.13 3.10 -12.97
C ARG A 279 4.00 2.88 -14.47
N ARG A 280 3.70 1.66 -14.88
CA ARG A 280 3.49 1.34 -16.30
C ARG A 280 2.21 1.96 -16.85
N GLU A 281 1.29 2.39 -15.99
CA GLU A 281 0.00 2.98 -16.36
C GLU A 281 -0.74 2.13 -17.40
N ALA A 282 -0.67 0.79 -17.23
CA ALA A 282 -1.25 -0.17 -18.13
C ALA A 282 -2.77 0.06 -18.24
N GLY A 283 -3.28 0.18 -19.47
CA GLY A 283 -4.71 0.41 -19.72
C GLY A 283 -5.17 1.86 -19.65
N SER A 284 -4.28 2.83 -19.42
CA SER A 284 -4.65 4.25 -19.37
C SER A 284 -4.52 4.93 -20.74
N TYR A 285 -5.61 5.51 -21.24
CA TYR A 285 -5.68 6.17 -22.55
C TYR A 285 -6.51 7.46 -22.52
N GLY A 286 -6.27 8.37 -23.48
CA GLY A 286 -7.14 9.51 -23.76
C GLY A 286 -6.85 10.77 -22.93
N LYS A 287 -7.89 11.51 -22.53
CA LYS A 287 -7.77 12.83 -21.87
C LYS A 287 -7.07 12.77 -20.51
N ASP A 288 -7.15 11.62 -19.84
CA ASP A 288 -6.60 11.45 -18.48
C ASP A 288 -5.08 11.36 -18.44
N VAL A 289 -4.41 11.12 -19.58
CA VAL A 289 -2.95 11.06 -19.70
C VAL A 289 -2.31 12.37 -20.16
N ARG A 290 -3.11 13.47 -20.31
CA ARG A 290 -2.58 14.74 -20.81
C ARG A 290 -1.85 15.52 -19.72
N GLY A 291 -0.70 16.06 -20.06
CA GLY A 291 0.10 16.91 -19.16
C GLY A 291 0.65 16.11 -17.97
N LEU A 292 0.36 16.61 -16.75
CA LEU A 292 0.82 16.03 -15.47
C LEU A 292 -0.23 15.11 -14.82
N ASN A 293 -1.35 14.84 -15.46
CA ASN A 293 -2.45 14.08 -14.86
C ASN A 293 -2.08 12.62 -14.58
N ARG A 294 -1.33 11.98 -15.50
CA ARG A 294 -0.82 10.62 -15.39
C ARG A 294 0.56 10.49 -16.01
N LEU A 295 1.49 9.96 -15.26
CA LEU A 295 2.89 9.88 -15.64
C LEU A 295 3.44 8.49 -15.35
N HIS A 296 4.39 8.03 -16.18
CA HIS A 296 5.16 6.81 -15.96
C HIS A 296 6.24 6.99 -14.90
N GLU A 297 6.75 8.21 -14.75
CA GLU A 297 7.72 8.61 -13.72
C GLU A 297 7.26 9.91 -13.05
N PHE A 298 7.21 9.91 -11.73
CA PHE A 298 6.79 11.09 -10.97
C PHE A 298 7.37 11.11 -9.55
N SER A 299 7.53 12.32 -9.02
CA SER A 299 7.98 12.56 -7.64
C SER A 299 6.83 12.48 -6.65
N LYS A 300 7.06 11.82 -5.52
CA LYS A 300 6.09 11.70 -4.42
C LYS A 300 6.78 11.73 -3.07
N ILE A 301 6.16 12.41 -2.10
CA ILE A 301 6.47 12.19 -0.69
C ILE A 301 5.46 11.18 -0.14
N GLU A 302 5.97 10.18 0.55
CA GLU A 302 5.17 9.16 1.21
C GLU A 302 5.40 9.21 2.70
N ILE A 303 4.34 9.08 3.48
CA ILE A 303 4.38 8.87 4.93
C ILE A 303 3.94 7.45 5.24
N VAL A 304 4.68 6.77 6.11
CA VAL A 304 4.42 5.39 6.54
C VAL A 304 4.37 5.35 8.05
N ARG A 305 3.38 4.65 8.59
CA ARG A 305 3.32 4.34 10.03
C ARG A 305 3.21 2.85 10.28
N ILE A 306 3.78 2.44 11.40
CA ILE A 306 3.58 1.11 11.98
C ILE A 306 3.12 1.34 13.41
N ASP A 307 2.00 0.71 13.78
CA ASP A 307 1.40 0.89 15.09
C ASP A 307 0.79 -0.40 15.61
N THR A 308 0.34 -0.37 16.86
CA THR A 308 -0.47 -1.45 17.43
C THR A 308 -1.90 -1.42 16.88
N PRO A 309 -2.61 -2.55 16.90
CA PRO A 309 -4.02 -2.61 16.48
C PRO A 309 -4.92 -1.59 17.20
N GLU A 310 -4.68 -1.31 18.49
CA GLU A 310 -5.50 -0.42 19.29
C GLU A 310 -5.33 1.06 18.94
N HIS A 311 -4.13 1.45 18.48
CA HIS A 311 -3.79 2.84 18.19
C HIS A 311 -3.84 3.19 16.71
N SER A 312 -3.94 2.20 15.82
CA SER A 312 -3.86 2.44 14.37
C SER A 312 -4.97 3.34 13.81
N ALA A 313 -6.16 3.36 14.43
CA ALA A 313 -7.24 4.27 14.04
C ALA A 313 -6.89 5.74 14.34
N GLU A 314 -6.27 6.03 15.50
CA GLU A 314 -5.81 7.38 15.83
C GLU A 314 -4.61 7.77 14.94
N SER A 315 -3.67 6.85 14.72
CA SER A 315 -2.57 7.05 13.77
C SER A 315 -3.08 7.39 12.36
N HIS A 316 -4.14 6.73 11.88
CA HIS A 316 -4.76 7.02 10.59
C HIS A 316 -5.35 8.43 10.55
N LYS A 317 -6.08 8.82 11.61
CA LYS A 317 -6.65 10.15 11.74
C LYS A 317 -5.57 11.25 11.72
N GLU A 318 -4.49 11.09 12.49
CA GLU A 318 -3.35 12.03 12.47
C GLU A 318 -2.71 12.15 11.07
N MET A 319 -2.64 11.04 10.30
CA MET A 319 -2.16 11.09 8.91
C MET A 319 -3.10 11.90 8.01
N LEU A 320 -4.41 11.72 8.15
CA LEU A 320 -5.41 12.51 7.41
C LEU A 320 -5.29 14.00 7.73
N GLU A 321 -5.18 14.35 9.02
CA GLU A 321 -5.00 15.74 9.48
C GLU A 321 -3.70 16.35 8.95
N HIS A 322 -2.60 15.58 8.89
CA HIS A 322 -1.34 16.02 8.33
C HIS A 322 -1.47 16.36 6.83
N VAL A 323 -2.03 15.46 6.04
CA VAL A 323 -2.21 15.66 4.59
C VAL A 323 -3.16 16.82 4.30
N GLU A 324 -4.25 16.92 5.05
CA GLU A 324 -5.17 18.07 4.96
C GLU A 324 -4.46 19.38 5.25
N GLY A 325 -3.64 19.43 6.30
CA GLY A 325 -2.85 20.59 6.68
C GLY A 325 -1.91 21.08 5.57
N LEU A 326 -1.35 20.18 4.77
CA LEU A 326 -0.53 20.54 3.60
C LEU A 326 -1.35 21.26 2.53
N LEU A 327 -2.55 20.76 2.21
CA LEU A 327 -3.44 21.38 1.23
C LEU A 327 -3.96 22.75 1.69
N GLN A 328 -4.27 22.87 2.98
CA GLN A 328 -4.67 24.16 3.58
C GLN A 328 -3.55 25.20 3.48
N LYS A 329 -2.30 24.83 3.79
CA LYS A 329 -1.14 25.73 3.67
C LYS A 329 -0.84 26.13 2.23
N LEU A 330 -1.13 25.25 1.26
CA LEU A 330 -1.04 25.58 -0.17
C LEU A 330 -2.21 26.43 -0.68
N GLU A 331 -3.23 26.68 0.16
CA GLU A 331 -4.44 27.46 -0.19
C GLU A 331 -5.20 26.87 -1.41
N LEU A 332 -5.16 25.52 -1.58
CA LEU A 332 -5.83 24.84 -2.70
C LEU A 332 -7.26 24.44 -2.33
N PRO A 333 -8.22 24.49 -3.29
CA PRO A 333 -9.57 23.97 -3.09
C PRO A 333 -9.53 22.44 -3.07
N TYR A 334 -9.92 21.81 -1.95
CA TYR A 334 -9.86 20.35 -1.78
C TYR A 334 -11.15 19.75 -1.24
N ARG A 335 -11.31 18.45 -1.47
CA ARG A 335 -12.25 17.58 -0.79
C ARG A 335 -11.57 16.28 -0.37
N ILE A 336 -12.15 15.62 0.64
CA ILE A 336 -11.70 14.33 1.16
C ILE A 336 -12.82 13.32 0.92
N LEU A 337 -12.47 12.20 0.28
CA LEU A 337 -13.38 11.09 -0.01
C LEU A 337 -13.06 9.91 0.91
N ARG A 338 -14.07 9.24 1.43
CA ARG A 338 -13.96 7.88 1.94
C ARG A 338 -14.32 6.93 0.81
N LEU A 339 -13.37 6.07 0.43
CA LEU A 339 -13.57 5.16 -0.68
C LEU A 339 -14.55 4.05 -0.33
N CYS A 340 -15.39 3.66 -1.27
CA CYS A 340 -16.28 2.52 -1.16
C CYS A 340 -15.53 1.18 -1.37
N GLY A 341 -16.18 0.08 -1.03
CA GLY A 341 -15.56 -1.24 -1.07
C GLY A 341 -14.95 -1.61 -2.41
N GLY A 342 -15.63 -1.31 -3.52
CA GLY A 342 -15.16 -1.64 -4.87
C GLY A 342 -14.09 -0.71 -5.45
N ASP A 343 -13.89 0.48 -4.84
CA ASP A 343 -12.86 1.45 -5.29
C ASP A 343 -11.60 1.42 -4.41
N GLN A 344 -11.64 0.76 -3.27
CA GLN A 344 -10.46 0.61 -2.41
C GLN A 344 -9.40 -0.30 -3.03
N SER A 345 -8.13 0.00 -2.74
CA SER A 345 -7.03 -0.88 -3.12
C SER A 345 -7.21 -2.30 -2.57
N PHE A 346 -6.61 -3.27 -3.26
CA PHE A 346 -6.64 -4.68 -2.90
C PHE A 346 -6.23 -4.94 -1.44
N THR A 347 -5.28 -4.17 -0.91
CA THR A 347 -4.66 -4.40 0.39
C THR A 347 -5.26 -3.57 1.53
N SER A 348 -5.97 -2.46 1.25
CA SER A 348 -6.49 -1.56 2.28
C SER A 348 -7.74 -2.11 2.98
N ALA A 349 -7.88 -1.82 4.29
CA ALA A 349 -9.10 -2.03 5.07
C ALA A 349 -9.98 -0.78 5.09
N ILE A 350 -9.37 0.41 5.06
CA ILE A 350 -10.03 1.70 4.89
C ILE A 350 -9.09 2.65 4.18
N CYS A 351 -9.64 3.47 3.29
CA CYS A 351 -8.89 4.43 2.49
C CYS A 351 -9.64 5.75 2.35
N TYR A 352 -8.89 6.83 2.42
CA TYR A 352 -9.37 8.18 2.12
C TYR A 352 -8.52 8.82 1.05
N ASP A 353 -9.18 9.37 0.03
CA ASP A 353 -8.51 10.13 -1.02
C ASP A 353 -8.71 11.63 -0.81
N PHE A 354 -7.66 12.38 -1.10
CA PHE A 354 -7.69 13.84 -1.16
C PHE A 354 -7.66 14.25 -2.61
N GLU A 355 -8.62 15.07 -2.99
CA GLU A 355 -8.70 15.62 -4.33
C GLU A 355 -8.64 17.15 -4.29
N VAL A 356 -7.97 17.72 -5.28
CA VAL A 356 -7.92 19.17 -5.52
C VAL A 356 -8.70 19.50 -6.79
N TYR A 357 -9.50 20.55 -6.74
CA TYR A 357 -10.26 20.99 -7.90
C TYR A 357 -9.37 21.70 -8.91
N SER A 358 -9.38 21.27 -10.16
CA SER A 358 -8.76 21.94 -11.28
C SER A 358 -9.78 22.88 -11.93
N GLU A 359 -9.57 24.19 -11.77
CA GLU A 359 -10.46 25.19 -12.38
C GLU A 359 -10.41 25.18 -13.91
N ALA A 360 -9.25 24.85 -14.50
CA ALA A 360 -9.09 24.80 -15.96
C ALA A 360 -9.71 23.56 -16.58
N GLN A 361 -9.62 22.40 -15.89
CA GLN A 361 -10.18 21.15 -16.37
C GLN A 361 -11.63 20.93 -15.88
N GLN A 362 -12.10 21.77 -14.94
CA GLN A 362 -13.41 21.68 -14.29
C GLN A 362 -13.69 20.28 -13.71
N ARG A 363 -12.69 19.71 -13.02
CA ARG A 363 -12.79 18.42 -12.37
C ARG A 363 -11.92 18.29 -11.13
N TRP A 364 -12.24 17.32 -10.32
CA TRP A 364 -11.42 16.95 -9.17
C TRP A 364 -10.26 16.05 -9.62
N LEU A 365 -9.08 16.27 -9.03
CA LEU A 365 -7.85 15.51 -9.28
C LEU A 365 -7.37 14.93 -7.95
N GLU A 366 -7.30 13.63 -7.84
CA GLU A 366 -6.71 12.94 -6.69
C GLU A 366 -5.23 13.32 -6.54
N VAL A 367 -4.83 13.78 -5.37
CA VAL A 367 -3.46 14.20 -5.03
C VAL A 367 -2.84 13.38 -3.91
N SER A 368 -3.64 12.62 -3.17
CA SER A 368 -3.21 11.73 -2.10
C SER A 368 -4.24 10.65 -1.84
N SER A 369 -3.75 9.51 -1.41
CA SER A 369 -4.54 8.41 -0.85
C SER A 369 -3.90 8.01 0.47
N VAL A 370 -4.69 7.89 1.55
CA VAL A 370 -4.23 7.56 2.90
C VAL A 370 -4.98 6.32 3.39
N SER A 371 -4.24 5.25 3.63
CA SER A 371 -4.79 3.91 3.91
C SER A 371 -4.33 3.33 5.23
N ASN A 372 -5.24 2.57 5.88
CA ASN A 372 -4.91 1.62 6.92
C ASN A 372 -5.10 0.20 6.37
N PHE A 373 -4.10 -0.66 6.55
CA PHE A 373 -4.07 -2.03 6.03
C PHE A 373 -4.33 -3.07 7.11
N ASP A 374 -4.55 -2.65 8.35
CA ASP A 374 -4.59 -3.56 9.49
C ASP A 374 -3.36 -4.48 9.53
N THR A 375 -3.58 -5.76 9.77
CA THR A 375 -2.53 -6.78 9.78
C THR A 375 -2.17 -7.32 8.40
N TYR A 376 -2.82 -6.86 7.32
CA TYR A 376 -2.70 -7.48 6.00
C TYR A 376 -1.27 -7.47 5.45
N GLN A 377 -0.63 -6.30 5.46
CA GLN A 377 0.77 -6.16 5.05
C GLN A 377 1.71 -6.72 6.12
N ALA A 378 1.46 -6.45 7.40
CA ALA A 378 2.27 -6.96 8.50
C ALA A 378 2.36 -8.50 8.51
N ASN A 379 1.30 -9.21 8.11
CA ASN A 379 1.31 -10.67 7.96
C ASN A 379 2.22 -11.13 6.81
N ARG A 380 2.28 -10.41 5.68
CA ARG A 380 3.21 -10.69 4.58
C ARG A 380 4.66 -10.39 4.97
N LEU A 381 4.85 -9.26 5.64
CA LEU A 381 6.14 -8.77 6.14
C LEU A 381 6.65 -9.55 7.33
N LYS A 382 5.80 -10.31 8.03
CA LYS A 382 6.07 -10.88 9.36
C LYS A 382 6.49 -9.81 10.39
N CYS A 383 5.97 -8.58 10.24
CA CYS A 383 6.19 -7.46 11.15
C CYS A 383 5.31 -7.63 12.39
N ARG A 384 5.93 -7.70 13.55
CA ARG A 384 5.24 -7.99 14.82
C ARG A 384 5.67 -7.02 15.90
N VAL A 385 4.81 -6.81 16.87
CA VAL A 385 5.12 -6.11 18.11
C VAL A 385 5.20 -7.08 19.28
N ARG A 386 6.17 -6.88 20.16
CA ARG A 386 6.28 -7.57 21.44
C ARG A 386 5.58 -6.74 22.50
N ARG A 387 4.49 -7.31 23.06
CA ARG A 387 3.71 -6.66 24.11
C ARG A 387 4.48 -6.58 25.42
N THR A 388 4.63 -5.39 25.96
CA THR A 388 5.35 -5.14 27.23
C THR A 388 4.71 -5.89 28.41
N ALA A 389 3.39 -5.88 28.48
CA ALA A 389 2.66 -6.48 29.59
C ALA A 389 2.71 -8.02 29.62
N THR A 390 2.80 -8.67 28.47
CA THR A 390 2.65 -10.15 28.36
C THR A 390 3.88 -10.84 27.79
N GLY A 391 4.81 -10.12 27.16
CA GLY A 391 5.95 -10.65 26.40
C GLY A 391 5.55 -11.38 25.10
N LYS A 392 4.25 -11.49 24.79
CA LYS A 392 3.75 -12.14 23.58
C LYS A 392 3.93 -11.25 22.37
N THR A 393 4.08 -11.88 21.21
CA THR A 393 4.16 -11.16 19.93
C THR A 393 2.84 -11.26 19.17
N GLU A 394 2.45 -10.17 18.53
CA GLU A 394 1.32 -10.12 17.61
C GLU A 394 1.67 -9.28 16.37
N LEU A 395 0.85 -9.35 15.32
CA LEU A 395 1.05 -8.54 14.11
C LEU A 395 0.78 -7.07 14.40
N CYS A 396 1.64 -6.21 13.83
CA CYS A 396 1.39 -4.76 13.80
C CYS A 396 0.28 -4.42 12.79
N HIS A 397 -0.23 -3.19 12.87
CA HIS A 397 -0.93 -2.54 11.77
C HIS A 397 0.04 -1.66 10.98
N THR A 398 -0.14 -1.62 9.67
CA THR A 398 0.62 -0.74 8.78
C THR A 398 -0.31 0.28 8.14
N LEU A 399 0.20 1.49 7.96
CA LEU A 399 -0.53 2.60 7.36
C LEU A 399 0.41 3.35 6.42
N ASN A 400 -0.12 3.88 5.34
CA ASN A 400 0.62 4.80 4.49
C ASN A 400 -0.28 5.90 3.91
N GLY A 401 0.37 6.93 3.37
CA GLY A 401 -0.31 7.97 2.63
C GLY A 401 0.66 8.82 1.83
N SER A 402 0.20 9.33 0.70
CA SER A 402 0.95 10.30 -0.08
C SER A 402 0.85 11.68 0.56
N ALA A 403 1.99 12.30 0.85
CA ALA A 403 2.05 13.64 1.47
C ALA A 403 2.92 14.62 0.66
N LEU A 404 2.70 14.87 -0.63
CA LEU A 404 1.67 14.57 -1.62
C LEU A 404 2.29 14.04 -2.93
N ALA A 405 1.45 13.70 -3.94
CA ALA A 405 1.90 13.41 -5.30
C ALA A 405 2.16 14.73 -6.07
N LEU A 406 3.43 15.04 -6.35
CA LEU A 406 3.83 16.37 -6.84
C LEU A 406 3.23 16.79 -8.19
N PRO A 407 3.13 15.93 -9.22
CA PRO A 407 2.67 16.38 -10.53
C PRO A 407 1.30 17.03 -10.51
N ARG A 408 0.33 16.40 -9.82
CA ARG A 408 -1.03 16.93 -9.72
C ARG A 408 -1.10 18.18 -8.83
N ILE A 409 -0.25 18.30 -7.80
CA ILE A 409 -0.11 19.52 -7.01
C ILE A 409 0.48 20.66 -7.84
N VAL A 410 1.53 20.39 -8.63
CA VAL A 410 2.08 21.37 -9.57
C VAL A 410 1.02 21.81 -10.56
N ALA A 411 0.30 20.86 -11.20
CA ALA A 411 -0.80 21.18 -12.11
C ALA A 411 -1.85 22.09 -11.45
N SER A 412 -2.28 21.74 -10.22
CA SER A 412 -3.28 22.50 -9.47
C SER A 412 -2.81 23.90 -9.09
N ILE A 413 -1.55 24.07 -8.68
CA ILE A 413 -0.98 25.41 -8.42
C ILE A 413 -0.94 26.23 -9.70
N LEU A 414 -0.48 25.66 -10.82
CA LEU A 414 -0.41 26.36 -12.09
C LEU A 414 -1.80 26.81 -12.55
N GLU A 415 -2.80 25.94 -12.47
CA GLU A 415 -4.15 26.21 -12.98
C GLU A 415 -4.93 27.15 -12.07
N ASN A 416 -4.90 26.96 -10.75
CA ASN A 416 -5.75 27.71 -9.84
C ASN A 416 -5.19 29.09 -9.49
N ASN A 417 -3.86 29.27 -9.55
CA ASN A 417 -3.20 30.50 -9.11
C ASN A 417 -2.85 31.48 -10.24
N GLN A 418 -3.52 31.37 -11.40
CA GLN A 418 -3.34 32.30 -12.53
C GLN A 418 -3.79 33.72 -12.17
N THR A 419 -2.96 34.69 -12.50
CA THR A 419 -3.25 36.13 -12.37
C THR A 419 -2.84 36.86 -13.64
N GLU A 420 -3.13 38.15 -13.75
CA GLU A 420 -2.69 39.02 -14.85
C GLU A 420 -1.15 39.12 -14.92
N ASN A 421 -0.46 39.01 -13.77
CA ASN A 421 1.00 39.14 -13.66
C ASN A 421 1.75 37.78 -13.76
N GLY A 422 1.06 36.70 -14.09
CA GLY A 422 1.61 35.38 -14.11
C GLY A 422 0.94 34.43 -13.12
N ILE A 423 1.64 33.37 -12.70
CA ILE A 423 1.12 32.39 -11.74
C ILE A 423 1.68 32.73 -10.37
N ARG A 424 0.80 33.02 -9.41
CA ARG A 424 1.20 33.33 -8.03
C ARG A 424 1.62 32.03 -7.32
N VAL A 425 2.81 32.05 -6.74
CA VAL A 425 3.31 30.96 -5.90
C VAL A 425 2.62 31.02 -4.53
N PRO A 426 2.12 29.89 -3.98
CA PRO A 426 1.63 29.83 -2.61
C PRO A 426 2.61 30.45 -1.62
N LYS A 427 2.11 31.26 -0.67
CA LYS A 427 2.96 32.02 0.27
C LYS A 427 3.97 31.16 1.01
N VAL A 428 3.57 29.96 1.41
CA VAL A 428 4.43 29.01 2.14
C VAL A 428 5.61 28.49 1.30
N LEU A 429 5.50 28.55 -0.02
CA LEU A 429 6.55 28.09 -0.95
C LEU A 429 7.51 29.20 -1.36
N VAL A 430 7.15 30.50 -1.17
CA VAL A 430 8.01 31.62 -1.58
C VAL A 430 9.41 31.55 -0.98
N PRO A 431 9.61 31.22 0.32
CA PRO A 431 10.95 31.07 0.89
C PRO A 431 11.78 29.96 0.21
N TYR A 432 11.14 28.86 -0.21
CA TYR A 432 11.78 27.73 -0.87
C TYR A 432 12.04 28.02 -2.36
N CYS A 433 11.11 28.66 -3.05
CA CYS A 433 11.22 29.04 -4.46
C CYS A 433 12.22 30.17 -4.70
N GLY A 434 12.19 31.20 -3.85
CA GLY A 434 12.94 32.46 -4.04
C GLY A 434 12.29 33.41 -5.04
N PHE A 435 11.02 33.19 -5.40
CA PHE A 435 10.20 34.08 -6.24
C PHE A 435 8.72 33.96 -5.85
N GLU A 436 7.94 35.05 -6.06
CA GLU A 436 6.51 35.11 -5.76
C GLU A 436 5.64 34.78 -6.97
N PHE A 437 6.17 35.02 -8.18
CA PHE A 437 5.44 34.77 -9.43
C PHE A 437 6.27 33.93 -10.42
N ILE A 438 5.57 33.15 -11.19
CA ILE A 438 6.04 32.52 -12.41
C ILE A 438 5.50 33.37 -13.56
N ASP A 439 6.36 34.16 -14.15
CA ASP A 439 6.16 35.13 -15.19
C ASP A 439 6.99 34.81 -16.45
#